data_2fad5a06e56e56e377ff583e74e02acf
#
_entry.id   2fad5a06e56e56e377ff583e74e02acf
#
_cell.length_a   1.000
_cell.length_b   1.000
_cell.length_c   1.000
_cell.angle_alpha   90.00
_cell.angle_beta   90.00
_cell.angle_gamma   90.00
#
_symmetry.space_group_name_H-M   'P 1'
#
loop_
_entity.id
_entity.type
_entity.pdbx_description
1 polymer ?
#
loop_
_entity_poly.entity_id
_entity_poly.type
_entity_poly.pdbx_seq_one_letter_code
_entity_poly.pdbx_strand_id
1 'polypeptide(L)'
;IENRFIGRTLESAQTKIEGFNFDARKHTLEYDDVMNHQRKIIYERRQKMLLFNKSEIGNLLKQILEDRQEKEKLEKIIKEKKEKLGEDAFLETVRRISLYTTDTLWMEHLEAMDYLRSSVNLRAYGQREPIVEYKKDGLMMFKQMEETFKEQVFALISTIQEQAQVKAEENQTKQTLITSHSEPSEDAKSAQTDSASNIGRNDPCLCGAINPQTGEVYKYKKCGLINAPQHRKSLIN
;
A
#
# COMPACT_ATOMS: atom_id res chain seq x y z
N ILE A 1 28.78 -18.95 -49.69
CA ILE A 1 30.11 -19.06 -49.09
C ILE A 1 30.07 -20.28 -48.17
N GLU A 2 30.25 -21.48 -48.75
CA GLU A 2 30.30 -22.75 -48.03
C GLU A 2 31.71 -23.06 -47.58
N ASN A 3 32.24 -22.25 -46.71
CA ASN A 3 33.55 -22.55 -46.13
C ASN A 3 33.35 -23.22 -44.76
N ARG A 4 33.74 -24.49 -44.62
CA ARG A 4 33.65 -25.29 -43.40
C ARG A 4 34.29 -24.61 -42.18
N PHE A 5 35.28 -23.76 -42.42
CA PHE A 5 35.91 -22.98 -41.36
C PHE A 5 35.00 -21.88 -40.82
N ILE A 6 34.28 -21.18 -41.71
CA ILE A 6 33.31 -20.13 -41.35
C ILE A 6 32.15 -20.75 -40.57
N GLY A 7 31.64 -21.92 -40.98
CA GLY A 7 30.57 -22.62 -40.25
C GLY A 7 30.98 -22.97 -38.82
N ARG A 8 32.17 -23.53 -38.59
CA ARG A 8 32.66 -23.83 -37.23
C ARG A 8 32.87 -22.59 -36.38
N THR A 9 33.34 -21.51 -36.97
CA THR A 9 33.55 -20.25 -36.24
C THR A 9 32.20 -19.65 -35.82
N LEU A 10 31.19 -19.70 -36.67
CA LEU A 10 29.83 -19.22 -36.38
C LEU A 10 29.19 -20.06 -35.28
N GLU A 11 29.28 -21.41 -35.36
CA GLU A 11 28.78 -22.34 -34.35
C GLU A 11 29.44 -22.09 -32.98
N SER A 12 30.77 -21.90 -32.96
CA SER A 12 31.51 -21.56 -31.74
C SER A 12 31.08 -20.21 -31.14
N ALA A 13 30.85 -19.19 -31.99
CA ALA A 13 30.34 -17.89 -31.56
C ALA A 13 28.92 -18.00 -30.99
N GLN A 14 28.03 -18.74 -31.65
CA GLN A 14 26.69 -18.98 -31.19
C GLN A 14 26.67 -19.68 -29.82
N THR A 15 27.45 -20.76 -29.66
CA THR A 15 27.54 -21.46 -28.37
C THR A 15 28.04 -20.55 -27.23
N LYS A 16 28.99 -19.67 -27.51
CA LYS A 16 29.45 -18.68 -26.51
C LYS A 16 28.36 -17.67 -26.13
N ILE A 17 27.59 -17.17 -27.11
CA ILE A 17 26.47 -16.23 -26.86
C ILE A 17 25.37 -16.92 -26.06
N GLU A 18 25.03 -18.15 -26.40
CA GLU A 18 24.04 -18.94 -25.66
C GLU A 18 24.49 -19.19 -24.22
N GLY A 19 25.78 -19.55 -24.01
CA GLY A 19 26.37 -19.70 -22.68
C GLY A 19 26.28 -18.40 -21.87
N PHE A 20 26.66 -17.28 -22.44
CA PHE A 20 26.57 -15.97 -21.78
C PHE A 20 25.11 -15.61 -21.40
N ASN A 21 24.18 -15.84 -22.32
CA ASN A 21 22.76 -15.59 -22.05
C ASN A 21 22.20 -16.54 -20.98
N PHE A 22 22.67 -17.78 -20.94
CA PHE A 22 22.28 -18.74 -19.89
C PHE A 22 22.78 -18.28 -18.51
N ASP A 23 24.07 -17.90 -18.42
CA ASP A 23 24.64 -17.42 -17.16
C ASP A 23 23.95 -16.15 -16.65
N ALA A 24 23.61 -15.22 -17.54
CA ALA A 24 22.86 -14.00 -17.19
C ALA A 24 21.47 -14.32 -16.64
N ARG A 25 20.75 -15.26 -17.29
CA ARG A 25 19.43 -15.71 -16.79
C ARG A 25 19.54 -16.44 -15.47
N LYS A 26 20.50 -17.33 -15.31
CA LYS A 26 20.77 -18.04 -14.06
C LYS A 26 21.04 -17.07 -12.92
N HIS A 27 21.90 -16.09 -13.15
CA HIS A 27 22.21 -15.06 -12.15
C HIS A 27 20.95 -14.27 -11.74
N THR A 28 20.11 -13.88 -12.70
CA THR A 28 18.83 -13.21 -12.38
C THR A 28 17.93 -14.10 -11.54
N LEU A 29 17.80 -15.38 -11.89
CA LEU A 29 16.97 -16.34 -11.17
C LEU A 29 17.42 -16.52 -9.71
N GLU A 30 18.71 -16.54 -9.44
CA GLU A 30 19.26 -16.69 -8.09
C GLU A 30 18.87 -15.54 -7.16
N TYR A 31 18.71 -14.30 -7.67
CA TYR A 31 18.18 -13.18 -6.92
C TYR A 31 16.66 -13.28 -6.73
N ASP A 32 15.96 -13.67 -7.78
CA ASP A 32 14.49 -13.76 -7.76
C ASP A 32 14.01 -14.88 -6.83
N ASP A 33 14.77 -15.96 -6.66
CA ASP A 33 14.44 -17.07 -5.75
C ASP A 33 14.33 -16.60 -4.29
N VAL A 34 15.20 -15.68 -3.85
CA VAL A 34 15.13 -15.11 -2.50
C VAL A 34 13.81 -14.37 -2.30
N MET A 35 13.45 -13.52 -3.24
CA MET A 35 12.21 -12.75 -3.19
C MET A 35 10.97 -13.65 -3.32
N ASN A 36 11.02 -14.67 -4.15
CA ASN A 36 9.92 -15.61 -4.32
C ASN A 36 9.64 -16.40 -3.04
N HIS A 37 10.69 -16.80 -2.32
CA HIS A 37 10.52 -17.48 -1.04
C HIS A 37 9.83 -16.56 0.00
N GLN A 38 10.29 -15.33 0.15
CA GLN A 38 9.70 -14.35 1.06
C GLN A 38 8.26 -14.00 0.66
N ARG A 39 8.01 -13.78 -0.64
CA ARG A 39 6.68 -13.52 -1.19
C ARG A 39 5.69 -14.63 -0.86
N LYS A 40 6.10 -15.88 -1.01
CA LYS A 40 5.26 -17.02 -0.70
C LYS A 40 4.80 -17.01 0.76
N ILE A 41 5.70 -16.76 1.71
CA ILE A 41 5.38 -16.68 3.14
C ILE A 41 4.35 -15.56 3.42
N ILE A 42 4.59 -14.36 2.87
CA ILE A 42 3.70 -13.21 3.08
C ILE A 42 2.33 -13.43 2.45
N TYR A 43 2.27 -13.96 1.22
CA TYR A 43 1.02 -14.18 0.52
C TYR A 43 0.18 -15.30 1.14
N GLU A 44 0.80 -16.37 1.63
CA GLU A 44 0.10 -17.42 2.39
C GLU A 44 -0.50 -16.85 3.68
N ARG A 45 0.24 -16.02 4.42
CA ARG A 45 -0.27 -15.33 5.61
C ARG A 45 -1.44 -14.41 5.27
N ARG A 46 -1.27 -13.58 4.24
CA ARG A 46 -2.30 -12.66 3.77
C ARG A 46 -3.57 -13.40 3.35
N GLN A 47 -3.44 -14.50 2.63
CA GLN A 47 -4.57 -15.34 2.21
C GLN A 47 -5.33 -15.91 3.43
N LYS A 48 -4.63 -16.42 4.44
CA LYS A 48 -5.24 -16.89 5.70
C LYS A 48 -6.04 -15.80 6.39
N MET A 49 -5.49 -14.58 6.47
CA MET A 49 -6.21 -13.42 7.05
C MET A 49 -7.41 -13.01 6.21
N LEU A 50 -7.35 -13.08 4.87
CA LEU A 50 -8.47 -12.76 3.98
C LEU A 50 -9.62 -13.74 4.09
N LEU A 51 -9.34 -15.03 4.22
CA LEU A 51 -10.36 -16.08 4.35
C LEU A 51 -11.11 -16.05 5.71
N PHE A 52 -10.69 -15.17 6.62
CA PHE A 52 -11.32 -14.92 7.92
C PHE A 52 -11.66 -16.21 8.68
N ASN A 53 -10.64 -16.99 9.01
CA ASN A 53 -10.80 -18.08 9.96
C ASN A 53 -10.47 -17.56 11.38
N LYS A 54 -11.50 -17.48 12.25
CA LYS A 54 -11.35 -16.98 13.65
C LYS A 54 -10.21 -17.68 14.40
N SER A 55 -10.01 -18.97 14.15
CA SER A 55 -8.94 -19.76 14.77
C SER A 55 -7.54 -19.31 14.35
N GLU A 56 -7.36 -18.91 13.08
CA GLU A 56 -6.06 -18.47 12.56
C GLU A 56 -5.69 -17.09 13.07
N ILE A 57 -6.66 -16.17 13.19
CA ILE A 57 -6.43 -14.86 13.80
C ILE A 57 -6.12 -15.00 15.28
N GLY A 58 -6.81 -15.92 15.99
CA GLY A 58 -6.47 -16.26 17.36
C GLY A 58 -5.06 -16.83 17.51
N ASN A 59 -4.59 -17.66 16.59
CA ASN A 59 -3.24 -18.18 16.56
C ASN A 59 -2.19 -17.10 16.26
N LEU A 60 -2.49 -16.18 15.33
CA LEU A 60 -1.64 -15.02 15.06
C LEU A 60 -1.45 -14.16 16.31
N LEU A 61 -2.54 -13.87 17.03
CA LEU A 61 -2.46 -13.13 18.29
C LEU A 61 -1.62 -13.87 19.33
N LYS A 62 -1.75 -15.19 19.45
CA LYS A 62 -0.92 -15.99 20.36
C LYS A 62 0.56 -15.92 19.99
N GLN A 63 0.91 -16.05 18.71
CA GLN A 63 2.29 -15.90 18.23
C GLN A 63 2.87 -14.52 18.56
N ILE A 64 2.11 -13.44 18.38
CA ILE A 64 2.53 -12.09 18.74
C ILE A 64 2.79 -11.97 20.25
N LEU A 65 2.02 -12.68 21.08
CA LEU A 65 2.15 -12.66 22.54
C LEU A 65 3.30 -13.53 23.05
N GLU A 66 3.56 -14.67 22.42
CA GLU A 66 4.56 -15.66 22.90
C GLU A 66 5.99 -15.11 22.89
N ASP A 67 6.30 -14.23 21.94
CA ASP A 67 7.62 -13.64 21.77
C ASP A 67 7.90 -12.46 22.73
N ARG A 68 6.99 -12.11 23.67
CA ARG A 68 7.11 -10.90 24.50
C ARG A 68 7.27 -11.20 25.99
N GLN A 69 8.12 -10.38 26.64
CA GLN A 69 8.39 -10.48 28.08
C GLN A 69 7.19 -10.06 28.96
N GLU A 70 6.25 -9.26 28.42
CA GLU A 70 5.08 -8.74 29.17
C GLU A 70 3.76 -9.45 28.81
N LYS A 71 3.81 -10.75 28.56
CA LYS A 71 2.67 -11.56 28.10
C LYS A 71 1.40 -11.37 28.93
N GLU A 72 1.50 -11.38 30.25
CA GLU A 72 0.35 -11.26 31.16
C GLU A 72 -0.38 -9.91 31.04
N LYS A 73 0.38 -8.80 30.89
CA LYS A 73 -0.23 -7.48 30.69
C LYS A 73 -0.97 -7.41 29.35
N LEU A 74 -0.38 -8.01 28.33
CA LEU A 74 -0.91 -8.03 26.97
C LEU A 74 -2.20 -8.86 26.90
N GLU A 75 -2.25 -10.02 27.55
CA GLU A 75 -3.44 -10.85 27.65
C GLU A 75 -4.60 -10.12 28.34
N LYS A 76 -4.31 -9.34 29.39
CA LYS A 76 -5.31 -8.51 30.07
C LYS A 76 -5.90 -7.44 29.13
N ILE A 77 -5.05 -6.73 28.39
CA ILE A 77 -5.49 -5.70 27.42
C ILE A 77 -6.38 -6.33 26.35
N ILE A 78 -5.98 -7.46 25.78
CA ILE A 78 -6.77 -8.18 24.77
C ILE A 78 -8.11 -8.63 25.33
N LYS A 79 -8.14 -9.14 26.57
CA LYS A 79 -9.36 -9.59 27.23
C LYS A 79 -10.33 -8.44 27.48
N GLU A 80 -9.85 -7.33 28.03
CA GLU A 80 -10.65 -6.12 28.23
C GLU A 80 -11.24 -5.57 26.92
N LYS A 81 -10.47 -5.62 25.83
CA LYS A 81 -10.92 -5.16 24.52
C LYS A 81 -11.93 -6.09 23.88
N LYS A 82 -11.77 -7.42 24.05
CA LYS A 82 -12.78 -8.39 23.63
C LYS A 82 -14.11 -8.21 24.39
N GLU A 83 -14.04 -7.93 25.69
CA GLU A 83 -15.25 -7.67 26.50
C GLU A 83 -15.97 -6.37 26.09
N LYS A 84 -15.22 -5.33 25.73
CA LYS A 84 -15.79 -4.03 25.36
C LYS A 84 -16.35 -3.97 23.94
N LEU A 85 -15.68 -4.59 22.98
CA LEU A 85 -16.02 -4.54 21.55
C LEU A 85 -16.89 -5.73 21.10
N GLY A 86 -16.91 -6.82 21.86
CA GLY A 86 -17.39 -8.12 21.42
C GLY A 86 -16.32 -8.88 20.64
N GLU A 87 -16.32 -10.21 20.81
CA GLU A 87 -15.24 -11.06 20.24
C GLU A 87 -15.15 -10.96 18.71
N ASP A 88 -16.28 -10.97 18.01
CA ASP A 88 -16.31 -10.93 16.54
C ASP A 88 -15.84 -9.60 15.97
N ALA A 89 -16.28 -8.48 16.55
CA ALA A 89 -15.85 -7.16 16.12
C ALA A 89 -14.35 -6.90 16.43
N PHE A 90 -13.88 -7.42 17.56
CA PHE A 90 -12.46 -7.36 17.90
C PHE A 90 -11.60 -8.14 16.91
N LEU A 91 -11.95 -9.40 16.61
CA LEU A 91 -11.20 -10.25 15.67
C LEU A 91 -11.22 -9.65 14.24
N GLU A 92 -12.35 -9.09 13.81
CA GLU A 92 -12.43 -8.40 12.51
C GLU A 92 -11.52 -7.16 12.48
N THR A 93 -11.46 -6.40 13.56
CA THR A 93 -10.57 -5.23 13.66
C THR A 93 -9.10 -5.65 13.63
N VAL A 94 -8.74 -6.70 14.38
CA VAL A 94 -7.38 -7.27 14.34
C VAL A 94 -7.01 -7.76 12.94
N ARG A 95 -7.95 -8.42 12.24
CA ARG A 95 -7.76 -8.85 10.86
C ARG A 95 -7.42 -7.68 9.95
N ARG A 96 -8.21 -6.59 10.02
CA ARG A 96 -8.02 -5.39 9.19
C ARG A 96 -6.68 -4.70 9.48
N ILE A 97 -6.33 -4.58 10.77
CA ILE A 97 -5.03 -4.02 11.18
C ILE A 97 -3.88 -4.88 10.64
N SER A 98 -3.97 -6.20 10.83
CA SER A 98 -2.91 -7.13 10.38
C SER A 98 -2.73 -7.12 8.87
N LEU A 99 -3.82 -7.05 8.09
CA LEU A 99 -3.76 -6.91 6.63
C LEU A 99 -3.09 -5.60 6.22
N TYR A 100 -3.53 -4.49 6.79
CA TYR A 100 -2.97 -3.17 6.49
C TYR A 100 -1.47 -3.11 6.81
N THR A 101 -1.08 -3.56 8.00
CA THR A 101 0.33 -3.58 8.43
C THR A 101 1.17 -4.50 7.54
N THR A 102 0.64 -5.68 7.18
CA THR A 102 1.33 -6.59 6.25
C THR A 102 1.57 -5.94 4.89
N ASP A 103 0.55 -5.31 4.33
CA ASP A 103 0.63 -4.71 3.00
C ASP A 103 1.60 -3.51 3.00
N THR A 104 1.59 -2.67 4.03
CA THR A 104 2.52 -1.54 4.17
C THR A 104 3.97 -1.99 4.31
N LEU A 105 4.25 -2.87 5.28
CA LEU A 105 5.62 -3.35 5.52
C LEU A 105 6.17 -4.17 4.35
N TRP A 106 5.30 -4.91 3.65
CA TRP A 106 5.72 -5.64 2.46
C TRP A 106 6.12 -4.71 1.31
N MET A 107 5.40 -3.61 1.08
CA MET A 107 5.78 -2.61 0.09
C MET A 107 7.14 -1.97 0.42
N GLU A 108 7.33 -1.55 1.68
CA GLU A 108 8.60 -1.00 2.15
C GLU A 108 9.75 -2.01 2.00
N HIS A 109 9.49 -3.29 2.30
CA HIS A 109 10.48 -4.35 2.15
C HIS A 109 10.86 -4.60 0.68
N LEU A 110 9.91 -4.55 -0.25
CA LEU A 110 10.19 -4.68 -1.68
C LEU A 110 11.13 -3.57 -2.17
N GLU A 111 10.88 -2.32 -1.79
CA GLU A 111 11.73 -1.18 -2.12
C GLU A 111 13.14 -1.34 -1.53
N ALA A 112 13.21 -1.77 -0.26
CA ALA A 112 14.48 -2.00 0.41
C ALA A 112 15.30 -3.14 -0.22
N MET A 113 14.65 -4.20 -0.66
CA MET A 113 15.29 -5.32 -1.36
C MET A 113 15.79 -4.93 -2.77
N ASP A 114 15.05 -4.07 -3.47
CA ASP A 114 15.50 -3.54 -4.77
C ASP A 114 16.73 -2.64 -4.61
N TYR A 115 16.73 -1.79 -3.59
CA TYR A 115 17.90 -1.01 -3.21
C TYR A 115 19.10 -1.90 -2.82
N LEU A 116 18.86 -2.95 -2.03
CA LEU A 116 19.89 -3.92 -1.66
C LEU A 116 20.48 -4.59 -2.91
N ARG A 117 19.65 -5.05 -3.86
CA ARG A 117 20.08 -5.67 -5.12
C ARG A 117 21.02 -4.75 -5.91
N SER A 118 20.70 -3.47 -5.95
CA SER A 118 21.54 -2.48 -6.62
C SER A 118 22.88 -2.24 -5.90
N SER A 119 22.87 -2.24 -4.57
CA SER A 119 24.03 -1.90 -3.73
C SER A 119 25.02 -3.05 -3.57
N VAL A 120 24.58 -4.32 -3.56
CA VAL A 120 25.46 -5.47 -3.32
C VAL A 120 26.50 -5.65 -4.44
N ASN A 121 26.19 -5.21 -5.66
CA ASN A 121 27.13 -5.26 -6.79
C ASN A 121 28.38 -4.40 -6.53
N LEU A 122 28.26 -3.32 -5.76
CA LEU A 122 29.40 -2.49 -5.37
C LEU A 122 30.32 -3.20 -4.37
N ARG A 123 29.78 -4.12 -3.57
CA ARG A 123 30.55 -4.90 -2.58
C ARG A 123 31.45 -5.97 -3.23
N ALA A 124 31.20 -6.31 -4.49
CA ALA A 124 32.05 -7.23 -5.26
C ALA A 124 33.51 -6.75 -5.32
N TYR A 125 33.75 -5.45 -5.28
CA TYR A 125 35.10 -4.88 -5.19
C TYR A 125 35.88 -5.31 -3.92
N GLY A 126 35.16 -5.73 -2.87
CA GLY A 126 35.72 -6.25 -1.61
C GLY A 126 35.91 -7.78 -1.59
N GLN A 127 35.98 -8.45 -2.74
CA GLN A 127 36.15 -9.92 -2.88
C GLN A 127 35.01 -10.73 -2.21
N ARG A 128 33.84 -10.15 -2.04
CA ARG A 128 32.64 -10.85 -1.54
C ARG A 128 31.72 -11.18 -2.70
N GLU A 129 31.13 -12.37 -2.67
CA GLU A 129 30.14 -12.76 -3.67
C GLU A 129 28.83 -11.98 -3.45
N PRO A 130 28.39 -11.15 -4.42
CA PRO A 130 27.21 -10.32 -4.27
C PRO A 130 25.95 -11.10 -3.91
N ILE A 131 25.77 -12.28 -4.48
CA ILE A 131 24.59 -13.13 -4.22
C ILE A 131 24.54 -13.65 -2.79
N VAL A 132 25.69 -13.95 -2.19
CA VAL A 132 25.79 -14.42 -0.80
C VAL A 132 25.43 -13.28 0.15
N GLU A 133 25.98 -12.09 -0.07
CA GLU A 133 25.64 -10.89 0.70
C GLU A 133 24.15 -10.53 0.56
N TYR A 134 23.61 -10.60 -0.67
CA TYR A 134 22.18 -10.38 -0.90
C TYR A 134 21.28 -11.34 -0.12
N LYS A 135 21.59 -12.64 -0.15
CA LYS A 135 20.84 -13.66 0.61
C LYS A 135 20.89 -13.41 2.11
N LYS A 136 22.09 -13.09 2.62
CA LYS A 136 22.29 -12.82 4.06
C LYS A 136 21.56 -11.57 4.53
N ASP A 137 21.79 -10.45 3.87
CA ASP A 137 21.21 -9.17 4.23
C ASP A 137 19.69 -9.19 4.01
N GLY A 138 19.23 -9.78 2.90
CA GLY A 138 17.80 -9.94 2.61
C GLY A 138 17.07 -10.80 3.64
N LEU A 139 17.71 -11.86 4.16
CA LEU A 139 17.14 -12.64 5.27
C LEU A 139 17.06 -11.83 6.56
N MET A 140 18.07 -11.02 6.85
CA MET A 140 18.11 -10.18 8.05
C MET A 140 17.02 -9.10 7.99
N MET A 141 16.88 -8.43 6.84
CA MET A 141 15.83 -7.44 6.60
C MET A 141 14.43 -8.05 6.69
N PHE A 142 14.23 -9.25 6.16
CA PHE A 142 12.96 -9.96 6.26
C PHE A 142 12.60 -10.30 7.72
N LYS A 143 13.56 -10.79 8.52
CA LYS A 143 13.36 -11.03 9.96
C LYS A 143 13.00 -9.74 10.71
N GLN A 144 13.69 -8.64 10.40
CA GLN A 144 13.40 -7.35 11.01
C GLN A 144 11.97 -6.87 10.65
N MET A 145 11.55 -7.02 9.41
CA MET A 145 10.18 -6.74 8.98
C MET A 145 9.16 -7.57 9.76
N GLU A 146 9.41 -8.86 9.99
CA GLU A 146 8.55 -9.75 10.78
C GLU A 146 8.43 -9.29 12.25
N GLU A 147 9.52 -8.86 12.84
CA GLU A 147 9.51 -8.30 14.21
C GLU A 147 8.75 -6.97 14.26
N THR A 148 9.01 -6.08 13.32
CA THR A 148 8.28 -4.80 13.19
C THR A 148 6.78 -5.03 12.98
N PHE A 149 6.39 -6.04 12.18
CA PHE A 149 5.00 -6.43 12.01
C PHE A 149 4.32 -6.75 13.35
N LYS A 150 4.94 -7.60 14.17
CA LYS A 150 4.40 -7.96 15.48
C LYS A 150 4.28 -6.75 16.41
N GLU A 151 5.26 -5.85 16.37
CA GLU A 151 5.25 -4.62 17.18
C GLU A 151 4.16 -3.65 16.77
N GLN A 152 4.04 -3.37 15.48
CA GLN A 152 3.03 -2.44 14.95
C GLN A 152 1.61 -2.96 15.14
N VAL A 153 1.37 -4.24 14.84
CA VAL A 153 0.05 -4.85 15.05
C VAL A 153 -0.36 -4.73 16.52
N PHE A 154 0.56 -5.00 17.45
CA PHE A 154 0.26 -4.87 18.87
C PHE A 154 0.01 -3.42 19.28
N ALA A 155 0.86 -2.48 18.87
CA ALA A 155 0.68 -1.06 19.16
C ALA A 155 -0.69 -0.56 18.67
N LEU A 156 -1.07 -0.93 17.45
CA LEU A 156 -2.38 -0.55 16.87
C LEU A 156 -3.56 -1.21 17.61
N ILE A 157 -3.43 -2.48 18.06
CA ILE A 157 -4.45 -3.12 18.89
C ILE A 157 -4.60 -2.38 20.23
N SER A 158 -3.51 -1.87 20.79
CA SER A 158 -3.54 -1.10 22.05
C SER A 158 -4.31 0.21 21.92
N THR A 159 -4.30 0.86 20.75
CA THR A 159 -4.96 2.15 20.51
C THR A 159 -6.39 2.06 19.97
N ILE A 160 -6.95 0.86 19.74
CA ILE A 160 -8.28 0.65 19.13
C ILE A 160 -9.40 1.47 19.85
N GLN A 161 -9.34 1.66 21.16
CA GLN A 161 -10.39 2.36 21.91
C GLN A 161 -10.46 3.86 21.65
N GLU A 162 -9.33 4.53 21.46
CA GLU A 162 -9.29 5.97 21.23
C GLU A 162 -9.94 6.34 19.89
N GLN A 163 -9.73 5.52 18.86
CA GLN A 163 -10.29 5.77 17.53
C GLN A 163 -11.79 5.42 17.41
N ALA A 164 -12.28 4.46 18.18
CA ALA A 164 -13.71 4.11 18.19
C ALA A 164 -14.57 5.22 18.83
N GLN A 165 -14.06 5.89 19.85
CA GLN A 165 -14.75 7.02 20.50
C GLN A 165 -14.79 8.25 19.57
N VAL A 166 -13.66 8.59 18.93
CA VAL A 166 -13.59 9.72 17.99
C VAL A 166 -14.52 9.53 16.79
N LYS A 167 -14.59 8.31 16.23
CA LYS A 167 -15.54 8.02 15.13
C LYS A 167 -16.99 7.97 15.57
N ALA A 168 -17.28 7.55 16.80
CA ALA A 168 -18.65 7.58 17.36
C ALA A 168 -19.11 9.02 17.59
N GLU A 169 -18.24 9.91 18.06
CA GLU A 169 -18.53 11.33 18.24
C GLU A 169 -18.69 12.05 16.89
N GLU A 170 -17.83 11.78 15.90
CA GLU A 170 -18.00 12.33 14.55
C GLU A 170 -19.28 11.85 13.85
N ASN A 171 -19.68 10.59 14.02
CA ASN A 171 -20.91 10.07 13.44
C ASN A 171 -22.16 10.59 14.16
N GLN A 172 -22.11 10.81 15.47
CA GLN A 172 -23.19 11.47 16.20
C GLN A 172 -23.35 12.94 15.80
N THR A 173 -22.24 13.65 15.60
CA THR A 173 -22.26 15.05 15.13
C THR A 173 -22.81 15.14 13.70
N LYS A 174 -22.48 14.20 12.81
CA LYS A 174 -23.02 14.12 11.44
C LYS A 174 -24.51 13.74 11.43
N GLN A 175 -24.96 12.84 12.30
CA GLN A 175 -26.38 12.48 12.41
C GLN A 175 -27.21 13.61 12.99
N THR A 176 -26.69 14.38 13.94
CA THR A 176 -27.40 15.53 14.52
C THR A 176 -27.55 16.67 13.50
N LEU A 177 -26.60 16.82 12.57
CA LEU A 177 -26.71 17.80 11.48
C LEU A 177 -27.70 17.37 10.37
N ILE A 178 -27.93 16.06 10.21
CA ILE A 178 -28.85 15.54 9.17
C ILE A 178 -30.31 15.54 9.67
N THR A 179 -30.55 15.40 10.98
CA THR A 179 -31.91 15.39 11.55
C THR A 179 -32.51 16.77 11.78
N SER A 180 -31.77 17.86 11.58
CA SER A 180 -32.29 19.25 11.72
C SER A 180 -32.83 19.86 10.42
N HIS A 181 -32.89 19.11 9.33
CA HIS A 181 -33.46 19.57 8.05
C HIS A 181 -34.53 18.59 7.55
N SER A 182 -35.71 18.67 8.09
CA SER A 182 -36.93 18.20 7.44
C SER A 182 -37.95 19.33 7.49
N GLU A 183 -38.20 19.97 6.40
CA GLU A 183 -39.42 20.15 5.62
C GLU A 183 -39.20 21.20 4.52
N PRO A 184 -39.79 21.04 3.33
CA PRO A 184 -39.55 21.95 2.21
C PRO A 184 -40.57 23.09 2.26
N SER A 185 -40.13 24.33 2.42
CA SER A 185 -40.88 25.50 2.04
C SER A 185 -40.24 26.10 0.80
N GLU A 186 -41.06 26.22 -0.24
CA GLU A 186 -40.80 27.00 -1.45
C GLU A 186 -40.52 28.45 -1.08
N ASP A 187 -39.70 29.11 -1.93
CA ASP A 187 -39.27 30.50 -1.91
C ASP A 187 -38.04 30.85 -1.07
N ALA A 188 -36.92 30.92 -1.76
CA ALA A 188 -36.06 32.12 -1.79
C ALA A 188 -34.78 31.90 -2.60
N LYS A 189 -34.63 32.69 -3.62
CA LYS A 189 -33.39 33.00 -4.33
C LYS A 189 -32.32 33.55 -3.39
N SER A 190 -31.06 33.25 -3.75
CA SER A 190 -29.83 33.92 -3.30
C SER A 190 -29.28 33.57 -1.93
N ALA A 191 -28.19 32.82 -1.93
CA ALA A 191 -26.92 33.25 -1.29
C ALA A 191 -25.78 32.29 -1.69
N GLN A 192 -24.79 32.91 -2.27
CA GLN A 192 -23.44 32.36 -2.48
C GLN A 192 -22.83 31.99 -1.13
N THR A 193 -22.10 30.86 -1.07
CA THR A 193 -20.74 30.86 -0.45
C THR A 193 -20.09 29.48 -0.61
N ASP A 194 -18.89 29.51 -1.16
CA ASP A 194 -17.70 28.70 -0.90
C ASP A 194 -17.80 27.17 -0.84
N SER A 195 -17.51 26.55 -1.95
CA SER A 195 -16.91 25.21 -1.97
C SER A 195 -16.07 24.99 -3.25
N ALA A 196 -14.86 25.53 -3.22
CA ALA A 196 -13.85 25.39 -4.29
C ALA A 196 -13.15 24.03 -4.35
N SER A 197 -13.66 22.98 -3.66
CA SER A 197 -12.90 21.73 -3.46
C SER A 197 -13.48 20.46 -4.11
N ASN A 198 -14.57 20.53 -4.88
CA ASN A 198 -15.15 19.29 -5.43
C ASN A 198 -15.77 19.44 -6.83
N ILE A 199 -15.02 20.06 -7.77
CA ILE A 199 -15.49 20.18 -9.14
C ILE A 199 -15.03 18.97 -9.94
N GLY A 200 -15.97 18.24 -10.51
CA GLY A 200 -15.70 17.13 -11.39
C GLY A 200 -15.02 17.56 -12.69
N ARG A 201 -14.15 16.74 -13.23
CA ARG A 201 -13.39 17.02 -14.46
C ARG A 201 -14.26 17.45 -15.66
N ASN A 202 -15.50 16.97 -15.75
CA ASN A 202 -16.45 17.24 -16.82
C ASN A 202 -17.47 18.34 -16.51
N ASP A 203 -17.47 18.89 -15.29
CA ASP A 203 -18.42 19.90 -14.86
C ASP A 203 -18.12 21.27 -15.51
N PRO A 204 -19.09 22.17 -15.56
CA PRO A 204 -18.88 23.52 -16.03
C PRO A 204 -17.83 24.24 -15.18
N CYS A 205 -16.93 24.99 -15.81
CA CYS A 205 -15.91 25.73 -15.08
C CYS A 205 -16.53 26.88 -14.28
N LEU A 206 -16.20 27.01 -13.00
CA LEU A 206 -16.71 28.10 -12.12
C LEU A 206 -16.38 29.49 -12.62
N CYS A 207 -15.38 29.66 -13.48
CA CYS A 207 -15.04 30.97 -14.05
C CYS A 207 -16.10 31.50 -15.05
N GLY A 208 -17.09 30.70 -15.44
CA GLY A 208 -18.17 31.09 -16.34
C GLY A 208 -17.73 31.47 -17.78
N ALA A 209 -16.51 31.12 -18.18
CA ALA A 209 -16.04 31.41 -19.54
C ALA A 209 -16.85 30.62 -20.56
N ILE A 210 -17.42 31.31 -21.56
CA ILE A 210 -18.28 30.74 -22.61
C ILE A 210 -17.45 30.41 -23.83
N ASN A 211 -17.67 29.25 -24.42
CA ASN A 211 -17.08 28.87 -25.70
C ASN A 211 -17.78 29.63 -26.85
N PRO A 212 -17.07 30.48 -27.64
CA PRO A 212 -17.67 31.25 -28.67
C PRO A 212 -18.24 30.45 -29.86
N GLN A 213 -17.85 29.18 -29.97
CA GLN A 213 -18.34 28.30 -31.06
C GLN A 213 -19.61 27.53 -30.68
N THR A 214 -19.81 27.18 -29.39
CA THR A 214 -20.93 26.36 -28.93
C THR A 214 -21.93 27.13 -28.06
N GLY A 215 -21.59 28.32 -27.60
CA GLY A 215 -22.42 29.10 -26.66
C GLY A 215 -22.51 28.53 -25.24
N GLU A 216 -21.82 27.44 -24.93
CA GLU A 216 -21.84 26.80 -23.65
C GLU A 216 -20.64 27.14 -22.76
N VAL A 217 -20.77 27.02 -21.43
CA VAL A 217 -19.66 27.21 -20.49
C VAL A 217 -18.61 26.11 -20.71
N TYR A 218 -17.33 26.50 -20.76
CA TYR A 218 -16.25 25.51 -20.86
C TYR A 218 -16.25 24.51 -19.72
N LYS A 219 -16.08 23.23 -20.04
CA LYS A 219 -15.88 22.19 -19.03
C LYS A 219 -14.59 22.42 -18.26
N TYR A 220 -14.57 22.14 -16.96
CA TYR A 220 -13.44 22.37 -16.05
C TYR A 220 -12.12 21.81 -16.59
N LYS A 221 -12.14 20.62 -17.22
CA LYS A 221 -10.96 20.00 -17.86
C LYS A 221 -10.34 20.79 -19.00
N LYS A 222 -11.13 21.64 -19.70
CA LYS A 222 -10.67 22.45 -20.84
C LYS A 222 -10.46 23.95 -20.49
N CYS A 223 -10.72 24.31 -19.25
CA CYS A 223 -10.62 25.68 -18.77
C CYS A 223 -9.80 25.79 -17.49
N GLY A 224 -10.39 25.47 -16.32
CA GLY A 224 -9.76 25.62 -15.00
C GLY A 224 -8.63 24.65 -14.74
N LEU A 225 -8.78 23.38 -15.11
CA LEU A 225 -7.79 22.33 -14.84
C LEU A 225 -6.44 22.58 -15.54
N ILE A 226 -6.46 23.10 -16.76
CA ILE A 226 -5.26 23.40 -17.54
C ILE A 226 -4.89 24.89 -17.52
N ASN A 227 -5.61 25.68 -16.72
CA ASN A 227 -5.40 27.12 -16.61
C ASN A 227 -5.36 27.84 -18.00
N ALA A 228 -6.34 27.46 -18.82
CA ALA A 228 -6.40 27.94 -20.22
C ALA A 228 -6.48 29.47 -20.31
N PRO A 229 -6.06 30.12 -21.43
CA PRO A 229 -6.06 31.58 -21.58
C PRO A 229 -7.42 32.26 -21.33
N GLN A 230 -8.52 31.54 -21.59
CA GLN A 230 -9.90 32.01 -21.34
C GLN A 230 -10.34 31.85 -19.86
N HIS A 231 -9.52 31.25 -19.00
CA HIS A 231 -9.86 31.07 -17.60
C HIS A 231 -9.78 32.37 -16.81
N ARG A 232 -10.90 32.83 -16.27
CA ARG A 232 -10.99 34.08 -15.50
C ARG A 232 -10.69 33.82 -14.04
N LYS A 233 -9.44 34.03 -13.60
CA LYS A 233 -8.99 33.81 -12.19
C LYS A 233 -9.64 34.77 -11.19
N SER A 234 -10.15 35.91 -11.62
CA SER A 234 -10.67 36.96 -10.75
C SER A 234 -12.09 36.74 -10.21
N LEU A 235 -12.72 35.60 -10.53
CA LEU A 235 -14.08 35.28 -10.06
C LEU A 235 -14.11 34.15 -9.03
N ILE A 236 -12.94 33.71 -8.55
CA ILE A 236 -12.80 32.60 -7.60
C ILE A 236 -12.08 33.11 -6.32
N ASN A 237 -12.54 34.24 -5.79
CA ASN A 237 -12.20 34.70 -4.43
C ASN A 237 -13.45 34.73 -3.59
#